data_2422677d42db8e9cbef37c376661cee6
#
_entry.id   2422677d42db8e9cbef37c376661cee6
#
_cell.length_a   1.000
_cell.length_b   1.000
_cell.length_c   1.000
_cell.angle_alpha   90.00
_cell.angle_beta   90.00
_cell.angle_gamma   90.00
#
_symmetry.space_group_name_H-M   'P 1'
#
loop_
_entity.id
_entity.type
_entity.pdbx_description
1 polymer ?
#
loop_
_entity_poly.entity_id
_entity_poly.type
_entity_poly.pdbx_seq_one_letter_code
_entity_poly.pdbx_strand_id
1 'polypeptide(L)'
;MRNINLLKIYSFLFLIIFPQLSISQNIKEIKKSIIASVENQKNDMIKTSDLIWEAAETSLQEFKSSAYLIDYARKNGFVVKTGVADIETAFTASYGSGRPIIGILGEFDANAGISQKRQPTREARVPGGAGHGCGHNLFGTASLAAAVAIKEQI
;
A
#
# COMPACT_ATOMS: atom_id res chain seq x y z
N MET A 1 -46.10 -37.77 -23.40
CA MET A 1 -44.77 -37.69 -22.77
C MET A 1 -43.92 -36.77 -23.63
N ARG A 2 -43.51 -35.60 -23.08
CA ARG A 2 -42.80 -34.57 -23.85
C ARG A 2 -41.29 -34.90 -23.85
N ASN A 3 -40.76 -35.25 -25.02
CA ASN A 3 -39.30 -35.43 -25.19
C ASN A 3 -38.59 -34.10 -24.95
N ILE A 4 -37.98 -33.94 -23.78
CA ILE A 4 -37.07 -32.83 -23.50
C ILE A 4 -35.80 -33.14 -24.29
N ASN A 5 -35.47 -32.27 -25.25
CA ASN A 5 -34.33 -32.44 -26.14
C ASN A 5 -33.05 -32.40 -25.30
N LEU A 6 -32.39 -33.53 -25.12
CA LEU A 6 -31.11 -33.65 -24.41
C LEU A 6 -30.06 -32.60 -24.88
N LEU A 7 -30.09 -32.24 -26.15
CA LEU A 7 -29.22 -31.24 -26.75
C LEU A 7 -29.34 -29.86 -26.06
N LYS A 8 -30.56 -29.46 -25.63
CA LYS A 8 -30.79 -28.20 -24.90
C LYS A 8 -30.24 -28.23 -23.48
N ILE A 9 -30.22 -29.40 -22.84
CA ILE A 9 -29.67 -29.58 -21.49
C ILE A 9 -28.12 -29.45 -21.52
N TYR A 10 -27.47 -30.09 -22.51
CA TYR A 10 -26.02 -29.97 -22.66
C TYR A 10 -25.56 -28.57 -23.04
N SER A 11 -26.30 -27.84 -23.88
CA SER A 11 -26.01 -26.42 -24.18
C SER A 11 -26.16 -25.52 -22.95
N PHE A 12 -27.13 -25.79 -22.09
CA PHE A 12 -27.33 -25.00 -20.86
C PHE A 12 -26.24 -25.29 -19.80
N LEU A 13 -25.81 -26.57 -19.67
CA LEU A 13 -24.69 -26.93 -18.78
C LEU A 13 -23.37 -26.34 -19.25
N PHE A 14 -23.11 -26.26 -20.53
CA PHE A 14 -21.90 -25.68 -21.11
C PHE A 14 -21.80 -24.18 -20.84
N LEU A 15 -22.91 -23.44 -20.86
CA LEU A 15 -23.00 -22.02 -20.56
C LEU A 15 -22.71 -21.66 -19.07
N ILE A 16 -22.97 -22.62 -18.15
CA ILE A 16 -22.73 -22.38 -16.69
C ILE A 16 -21.26 -22.61 -16.30
N ILE A 17 -20.54 -23.49 -17.01
CA ILE A 17 -19.17 -23.89 -16.66
C ILE A 17 -18.13 -22.86 -17.18
N PHE A 18 -18.40 -22.24 -18.34
CA PHE A 18 -17.42 -21.34 -19.00
C PHE A 18 -17.04 -20.06 -18.22
N PRO A 19 -17.97 -19.33 -17.57
CA PRO A 19 -17.62 -18.11 -16.84
C PRO A 19 -16.77 -18.36 -15.59
N GLN A 20 -16.85 -19.52 -14.96
CA GLN A 20 -16.09 -19.85 -13.76
C GLN A 20 -14.58 -20.01 -14.03
N LEU A 21 -14.22 -20.58 -15.18
CA LEU A 21 -12.81 -20.74 -15.58
C LEU A 21 -12.15 -19.40 -15.91
N SER A 22 -12.90 -18.48 -16.51
CA SER A 22 -12.40 -17.13 -16.84
C SER A 22 -12.09 -16.29 -15.61
N ILE A 23 -12.91 -16.38 -14.55
CA ILE A 23 -12.71 -15.65 -13.28
C ILE A 23 -11.45 -16.16 -12.56
N SER A 24 -11.22 -17.47 -12.54
CA SER A 24 -10.05 -18.08 -11.87
C SER A 24 -8.73 -17.70 -12.56
N GLN A 25 -8.70 -17.66 -13.88
CA GLN A 25 -7.52 -17.23 -14.64
C GLN A 25 -7.20 -15.76 -14.43
N ASN A 26 -8.22 -14.90 -14.39
CA ASN A 26 -8.06 -13.47 -14.16
C ASN A 26 -7.46 -13.18 -12.77
N ILE A 27 -7.93 -13.82 -11.71
CA ILE A 27 -7.40 -13.65 -10.35
C ILE A 27 -5.92 -14.01 -10.26
N LYS A 28 -5.48 -15.08 -10.94
CA LYS A 28 -4.07 -15.49 -10.95
C LYS A 28 -3.17 -14.46 -11.63
N GLU A 29 -3.60 -13.91 -12.75
CA GLU A 29 -2.86 -12.86 -13.47
C GLU A 29 -2.84 -11.55 -12.69
N ILE A 30 -3.94 -11.16 -12.05
CA ILE A 30 -3.99 -9.99 -11.17
C ILE A 30 -3.01 -10.13 -10.00
N LYS A 31 -2.97 -11.28 -9.32
CA LYS A 31 -2.00 -11.53 -8.25
C LYS A 31 -0.56 -11.40 -8.73
N LYS A 32 -0.24 -11.96 -9.91
CA LYS A 32 1.08 -11.86 -10.52
C LYS A 32 1.45 -10.42 -10.85
N SER A 33 0.51 -9.65 -11.40
CA SER A 33 0.68 -8.23 -11.71
C SER A 33 0.94 -7.41 -10.44
N ILE A 34 0.19 -7.64 -9.35
CA ILE A 34 0.39 -6.98 -8.06
C ILE A 34 1.79 -7.26 -7.50
N ILE A 35 2.25 -8.52 -7.54
CA ILE A 35 3.60 -8.88 -7.08
C ILE A 35 4.66 -8.17 -7.93
N ALA A 36 4.51 -8.16 -9.25
CA ALA A 36 5.42 -7.46 -10.15
C ALA A 36 5.46 -5.95 -9.89
N SER A 37 4.29 -5.33 -9.63
CA SER A 37 4.20 -3.92 -9.27
C SER A 37 4.99 -3.61 -7.98
N VAL A 38 4.83 -4.42 -6.94
CA VAL A 38 5.58 -4.26 -5.68
C VAL A 38 7.10 -4.41 -5.90
N GLU A 39 7.53 -5.40 -6.67
CA GLU A 39 8.96 -5.58 -7.00
C GLU A 39 9.52 -4.39 -7.80
N ASN A 40 8.77 -3.83 -8.73
CA ASN A 40 9.17 -2.66 -9.51
C ASN A 40 9.35 -1.41 -8.64
N GLN A 41 8.61 -1.29 -7.55
CA GLN A 41 8.68 -0.18 -6.60
C GLN A 41 9.80 -0.33 -5.56
N LYS A 42 10.46 -1.50 -5.48
CA LYS A 42 11.37 -1.89 -4.41
C LYS A 42 12.42 -0.82 -4.05
N ASN A 43 13.11 -0.27 -5.04
CA ASN A 43 14.18 0.72 -4.79
C ASN A 43 13.62 2.04 -4.23
N ASP A 44 12.49 2.50 -4.73
CA ASP A 44 11.84 3.72 -4.24
C ASP A 44 11.26 3.51 -2.84
N MET A 45 10.71 2.33 -2.56
CA MET A 45 10.24 1.96 -1.22
C MET A 45 11.37 1.94 -0.20
N ILE A 46 12.49 1.27 -0.51
CA ILE A 46 13.66 1.23 0.38
C ILE A 46 14.16 2.63 0.64
N LYS A 47 14.34 3.44 -0.40
CA LYS A 47 14.81 4.83 -0.27
C LYS A 47 13.86 5.66 0.61
N THR A 48 12.56 5.59 0.38
CA THR A 48 11.56 6.35 1.15
C THR A 48 11.55 5.92 2.61
N SER A 49 11.54 4.62 2.88
CA SER A 49 11.62 4.07 4.24
C SER A 49 12.90 4.50 4.97
N ASP A 50 14.04 4.49 4.27
CA ASP A 50 15.32 4.93 4.83
C ASP A 50 15.32 6.42 5.19
N LEU A 51 14.75 7.27 4.34
CA LEU A 51 14.61 8.71 4.61
C LEU A 51 13.74 8.98 5.85
N ILE A 52 12.62 8.26 5.99
CA ILE A 52 11.75 8.34 7.17
C ILE A 52 12.49 7.85 8.42
N TRP A 53 13.20 6.71 8.31
CA TRP A 53 14.01 6.17 9.40
C TRP A 53 15.08 7.16 9.86
N GLU A 54 15.72 7.88 8.94
CA GLU A 54 16.74 8.89 9.23
C GLU A 54 16.14 10.14 9.86
N ALA A 55 14.96 10.58 9.42
CA ALA A 55 14.26 11.73 9.96
C ALA A 55 13.84 11.48 11.42
N ALA A 56 13.37 10.28 11.73
CA ALA A 56 12.99 9.82 13.07
C ALA A 56 12.13 10.86 13.82
N GLU A 57 11.11 11.40 13.14
CA GLU A 57 10.22 12.43 13.67
C GLU A 57 9.12 11.79 14.50
N THR A 58 8.84 12.35 15.67
CA THR A 58 7.79 11.87 16.57
C THR A 58 6.41 12.32 16.11
N SER A 59 5.37 11.70 16.68
CA SER A 59 3.97 11.98 16.37
C SER A 59 3.64 13.48 16.40
N LEU A 60 2.89 13.94 15.41
CA LEU A 60 2.51 15.32 15.10
C LEU A 60 3.69 16.25 14.70
N GLN A 61 4.88 15.73 14.53
CA GLN A 61 6.09 16.46 14.09
C GLN A 61 6.72 15.84 12.83
N GLU A 62 5.99 14.99 12.12
CA GLU A 62 6.49 14.17 10.99
C GLU A 62 6.53 14.96 9.67
N PHE A 63 7.04 16.20 9.70
CA PHE A 63 7.03 17.11 8.54
C PHE A 63 7.82 16.57 7.34
N LYS A 64 9.03 16.03 7.57
CA LYS A 64 9.85 15.44 6.50
C LYS A 64 9.28 14.10 6.06
N SER A 65 8.90 13.27 7.01
CA SER A 65 8.36 11.93 6.76
C SER A 65 7.07 11.99 5.94
N SER A 66 6.14 12.88 6.30
CA SER A 66 4.92 13.13 5.52
C SER A 66 5.25 13.65 4.12
N ALA A 67 6.21 14.58 3.98
CA ALA A 67 6.62 15.11 2.67
C ALA A 67 7.16 14.01 1.75
N TYR A 68 8.00 13.09 2.25
CA TYR A 68 8.52 11.97 1.46
C TYR A 68 7.40 11.05 0.95
N LEU A 69 6.42 10.72 1.80
CA LEU A 69 5.28 9.89 1.42
C LEU A 69 4.33 10.62 0.46
N ILE A 70 4.09 11.91 0.67
CA ILE A 70 3.30 12.76 -0.22
C ILE A 70 3.93 12.82 -1.62
N ASP A 71 5.24 13.02 -1.70
CA ASP A 71 5.96 13.04 -2.98
C ASP A 71 5.89 11.68 -3.68
N TYR A 72 6.03 10.60 -2.93
CA TYR A 72 5.87 9.25 -3.47
C TYR A 72 4.44 9.03 -4.02
N ALA A 73 3.41 9.44 -3.28
CA ALA A 73 2.03 9.34 -3.72
C ALA A 73 1.77 10.14 -5.00
N ARG A 74 2.24 11.40 -5.05
CA ARG A 74 2.08 12.28 -6.23
C ARG A 74 2.78 11.73 -7.45
N LYS A 75 4.02 11.24 -7.34
CA LYS A 75 4.76 10.58 -8.42
C LYS A 75 4.01 9.39 -8.99
N ASN A 76 3.27 8.69 -8.16
CA ASN A 76 2.45 7.56 -8.56
C ASN A 76 1.01 7.95 -8.96
N GLY A 77 0.72 9.24 -9.17
CA GLY A 77 -0.52 9.72 -9.76
C GLY A 77 -1.72 9.79 -8.80
N PHE A 78 -1.48 9.80 -7.49
CA PHE A 78 -2.54 10.06 -6.51
C PHE A 78 -2.83 11.56 -6.36
N VAL A 79 -4.08 11.89 -6.12
CA VAL A 79 -4.50 13.22 -5.67
C VAL A 79 -4.33 13.28 -4.16
N VAL A 80 -3.46 14.20 -3.68
CA VAL A 80 -3.11 14.29 -2.26
C VAL A 80 -3.76 15.52 -1.63
N LYS A 81 -4.44 15.32 -0.50
CA LYS A 81 -4.95 16.36 0.40
C LYS A 81 -4.17 16.29 1.70
N THR A 82 -3.56 17.39 2.12
CA THR A 82 -2.79 17.56 3.36
C THR A 82 -3.60 18.26 4.45
N GLY A 83 -3.13 18.24 5.70
CA GLY A 83 -3.79 18.90 6.83
C GLY A 83 -5.15 18.27 7.20
N VAL A 84 -5.26 16.96 7.07
CA VAL A 84 -6.51 16.23 7.32
C VAL A 84 -6.82 16.23 8.82
N ALA A 85 -8.06 16.55 9.18
CA ALA A 85 -8.52 16.65 10.57
C ALA A 85 -7.72 17.65 11.42
N ASP A 86 -7.28 18.75 10.80
CA ASP A 86 -6.46 19.80 11.44
C ASP A 86 -5.10 19.30 11.96
N ILE A 87 -4.65 18.14 11.49
CA ILE A 87 -3.32 17.60 11.76
C ILE A 87 -2.42 17.95 10.57
N GLU A 88 -1.45 18.83 10.78
CA GLU A 88 -0.62 19.41 9.71
C GLU A 88 0.16 18.35 8.91
N THR A 89 0.65 17.29 9.58
CA THR A 89 1.41 16.20 8.99
C THR A 89 0.54 15.09 8.39
N ALA A 90 -0.78 15.07 8.69
CA ALA A 90 -1.67 14.05 8.16
C ALA A 90 -2.09 14.36 6.72
N PHE A 91 -2.22 13.31 5.92
CA PHE A 91 -2.69 13.45 4.53
C PHE A 91 -3.56 12.26 4.10
N THR A 92 -4.33 12.49 3.06
CA THR A 92 -4.97 11.41 2.28
C THR A 92 -4.45 11.45 0.86
N ALA A 93 -4.24 10.28 0.27
CA ALA A 93 -3.92 10.10 -1.14
C ALA A 93 -5.03 9.26 -1.79
N SER A 94 -5.69 9.79 -2.82
CA SER A 94 -6.86 9.18 -3.44
C SER A 94 -6.62 8.93 -4.92
N TYR A 95 -7.18 7.83 -5.44
CA TYR A 95 -7.18 7.50 -6.85
C TYR A 95 -8.51 6.86 -7.26
N GLY A 96 -8.94 7.12 -8.50
CA GLY A 96 -10.19 6.59 -9.02
C GLY A 96 -11.44 7.29 -8.49
N SER A 97 -12.60 6.70 -8.77
CA SER A 97 -13.91 7.23 -8.38
C SER A 97 -14.92 6.09 -8.24
N GLY A 98 -16.04 6.37 -7.58
CA GLY A 98 -17.13 5.40 -7.43
C GLY A 98 -17.04 4.56 -6.15
N ARG A 99 -17.66 3.38 -6.20
CA ARG A 99 -17.77 2.45 -5.05
C ARG A 99 -17.51 1.01 -5.50
N PRO A 100 -17.00 0.13 -4.63
CA PRO A 100 -16.64 0.37 -3.24
C PRO A 100 -15.40 1.26 -3.07
N ILE A 101 -15.26 1.95 -1.93
CA ILE A 101 -14.06 2.67 -1.55
C ILE A 101 -13.21 1.75 -0.67
N ILE A 102 -11.95 1.53 -1.06
CA ILE A 102 -10.98 0.75 -0.29
C ILE A 102 -10.04 1.73 0.41
N GLY A 103 -9.99 1.68 1.75
CA GLY A 103 -9.07 2.46 2.56
C GLY A 103 -7.87 1.63 2.99
N ILE A 104 -6.67 2.19 2.84
CA ILE A 104 -5.41 1.62 3.35
C ILE A 104 -4.83 2.62 4.34
N LEU A 105 -4.57 2.17 5.57
CA LEU A 105 -3.97 2.98 6.62
C LEU A 105 -2.45 2.81 6.60
N GLY A 106 -1.72 3.89 6.90
CA GLY A 106 -0.28 3.87 7.14
C GLY A 106 0.06 4.85 8.25
N GLU A 107 1.06 4.52 9.06
CA GLU A 107 1.65 5.36 10.10
C GLU A 107 3.14 5.53 9.80
N PHE A 108 3.74 6.65 10.22
CA PHE A 108 5.13 6.97 9.87
C PHE A 108 5.88 7.75 10.95
N ASP A 109 5.32 7.86 12.17
CA ASP A 109 5.96 8.47 13.33
C ASP A 109 7.01 7.56 13.96
N ALA A 110 8.00 8.18 14.61
CA ALA A 110 9.02 7.54 15.43
C ALA A 110 8.66 7.61 16.91
N ASN A 111 9.26 6.73 17.70
CA ASN A 111 9.10 6.69 19.15
C ASN A 111 10.20 7.51 19.83
N ALA A 112 9.85 8.29 20.85
CA ALA A 112 10.81 9.11 21.60
C ALA A 112 11.81 8.26 22.41
N GLY A 113 13.07 8.68 22.46
CA GLY A 113 14.08 8.12 23.34
C GLY A 113 14.64 6.75 22.93
N ILE A 114 14.30 6.22 21.77
CA ILE A 114 14.74 4.87 21.33
C ILE A 114 15.60 4.89 20.06
N SER A 115 16.35 5.97 19.87
CA SER A 115 17.31 6.05 18.76
C SER A 115 18.27 4.87 18.76
N GLN A 116 18.46 4.23 17.61
CA GLN A 116 19.27 3.04 17.45
C GLN A 116 20.02 3.06 16.11
N LYS A 117 21.30 2.66 16.11
CA LYS A 117 22.06 2.40 14.89
C LYS A 117 21.59 1.11 14.22
N ARG A 118 21.85 0.98 12.90
CA ARG A 118 21.54 -0.24 12.12
C ARG A 118 22.53 -1.37 12.43
N GLN A 119 22.47 -1.90 13.64
CA GLN A 119 23.35 -2.95 14.13
C GLN A 119 22.66 -3.76 15.23
N PRO A 120 23.07 -5.03 15.49
CA PRO A 120 22.43 -5.88 16.49
C PRO A 120 22.70 -5.49 17.95
N THR A 121 23.76 -4.71 18.21
CA THR A 121 24.10 -4.23 19.55
C THR A 121 23.41 -2.90 19.85
N ARG A 122 23.00 -2.71 21.10
CA ARG A 122 22.35 -1.47 21.55
C ARG A 122 23.32 -0.30 21.51
N GLU A 123 23.11 0.60 20.59
CA GLU A 123 23.87 1.86 20.48
C GLU A 123 22.99 2.93 19.84
N ALA A 124 22.77 4.04 20.55
CA ALA A 124 21.99 5.14 20.00
C ALA A 124 22.71 5.81 18.82
N ARG A 125 21.99 6.10 17.73
CA ARG A 125 22.46 6.98 16.65
C ARG A 125 22.54 8.43 17.13
N VAL A 126 21.51 8.86 17.88
CA VAL A 126 21.44 10.17 18.56
C VAL A 126 21.09 9.90 20.02
N PRO A 127 21.98 10.17 20.98
CA PRO A 127 21.67 9.96 22.40
C PRO A 127 20.41 10.70 22.84
N GLY A 128 19.44 9.98 23.43
CA GLY A 128 18.13 10.51 23.83
C GLY A 128 17.17 10.81 22.68
N GLY A 129 17.59 10.61 21.43
CA GLY A 129 16.79 10.89 20.24
C GLY A 129 15.71 9.85 19.97
N ALA A 130 14.81 10.17 19.05
CA ALA A 130 13.75 9.27 18.59
C ALA A 130 14.29 8.19 17.63
N GLY A 131 13.50 7.12 17.44
CA GLY A 131 13.80 6.04 16.52
C GLY A 131 12.58 5.17 16.19
N HIS A 132 12.65 4.40 15.12
CA HIS A 132 11.55 3.57 14.62
C HIS A 132 11.56 2.16 15.26
N GLY A 133 11.21 2.09 16.56
CA GLY A 133 11.10 0.81 17.27
C GLY A 133 9.87 -0.03 16.88
N CYS A 134 8.79 0.61 16.43
CA CYS A 134 7.59 -0.06 15.90
C CYS A 134 7.66 -0.34 14.40
N GLY A 135 8.63 0.22 13.68
CA GLY A 135 8.77 0.03 12.24
C GLY A 135 7.81 0.85 11.38
N HIS A 136 7.30 1.98 11.88
CA HIS A 136 6.35 2.83 11.13
C HIS A 136 6.97 3.43 9.85
N ASN A 137 8.29 3.58 9.78
CA ASN A 137 8.98 3.90 8.53
C ASN A 137 8.73 2.86 7.42
N LEU A 138 8.62 1.58 7.79
CA LEU A 138 8.25 0.50 6.88
C LEU A 138 6.74 0.46 6.64
N PHE A 139 5.94 0.61 7.69
CA PHE A 139 4.48 0.51 7.61
C PHE A 139 3.88 1.57 6.70
N GLY A 140 4.21 2.85 6.89
CA GLY A 140 3.72 3.93 6.02
C GLY A 140 4.12 3.74 4.56
N THR A 141 5.38 3.39 4.33
CA THR A 141 5.90 3.15 2.98
C THR A 141 5.24 1.94 2.31
N ALA A 142 5.13 0.80 3.01
CA ALA A 142 4.53 -0.43 2.47
C ALA A 142 3.04 -0.25 2.18
N SER A 143 2.30 0.45 3.07
CA SER A 143 0.88 0.76 2.86
C SER A 143 0.66 1.56 1.58
N LEU A 144 1.49 2.58 1.34
CA LEU A 144 1.40 3.40 0.14
C LEU A 144 1.80 2.63 -1.13
N ALA A 145 2.83 1.78 -1.05
CA ALA A 145 3.21 0.92 -2.17
C ALA A 145 2.14 -0.12 -2.51
N ALA A 146 1.45 -0.66 -1.50
CA ALA A 146 0.29 -1.52 -1.72
C ALA A 146 -0.85 -0.77 -2.43
N ALA A 147 -1.09 0.49 -2.04
CA ALA A 147 -2.08 1.34 -2.73
C ALA A 147 -1.72 1.56 -4.20
N VAL A 148 -0.44 1.78 -4.53
CA VAL A 148 0.05 1.88 -5.92
C VAL A 148 -0.22 0.59 -6.69
N ALA A 149 0.12 -0.56 -6.11
CA ALA A 149 -0.09 -1.85 -6.76
C ALA A 149 -1.57 -2.17 -7.02
N ILE A 150 -2.47 -1.77 -6.11
CA ILE A 150 -3.93 -1.89 -6.30
C ILE A 150 -4.41 -0.92 -7.37
N LYS A 151 -3.94 0.34 -7.36
CA LYS A 151 -4.28 1.34 -8.37
C LYS A 151 -4.02 0.85 -9.80
N GLU A 152 -2.95 0.09 -10.02
CA GLU A 152 -2.59 -0.44 -11.33
C GLU A 152 -3.52 -1.57 -11.82
N GLN A 153 -4.48 -2.00 -11.00
CA GLN A 153 -5.46 -3.03 -11.34
C GLN A 153 -6.86 -2.46 -11.64
N ILE A 154 -7.08 -1.14 -11.56
CA ILE A 154 -8.38 -0.49 -11.75
C ILE A 154 -8.44 0.49 -12.90
#